data_a50fbd96bdbcf17fc50d173624316741
#
_entry.id   a50fbd96bdbcf17fc50d173624316741
#
_cell.length_a   1.000
_cell.length_b   1.000
_cell.length_c   1.000
_cell.angle_alpha   90.00
_cell.angle_beta   90.00
_cell.angle_gamma   90.00
#
_symmetry.space_group_name_H-M   'P 1'
#
loop_
_entity.id
_entity.type
_entity.pdbx_description
1 polymer ?
#
loop_
_entity_poly.entity_id
_entity_poly.type
_entity_poly.pdbx_seq_one_letter_code
_entity_poly.pdbx_strand_id
1 'polypeptide(L)'
;MIRIGVNALYLIPGGVGGTEIYLRNLLRALAEIDAVNQYVVFTNRETGADLVPDRPNFVQVKQAVNAAFRPARMLWEQFVLPFAIRKHRIGVLLNPGFTGPVWCGCPMFTVFHDLQHKRHPEYFRRFDLPFWNLFLWAAIQRSRGLIAVSQATADDLKLYYGRCACVIHHGVERQFFEISQHRGPRDYLLCVATTHPHKNLQRLLRVHAQIENAPRLVVTGVRGFAAREIESLASDCVELTGWIPREQLYELYRGALGFIYPSTFEGFGMPVLEAMAAGVPVACSDIPPLREIAGSTVHFFDPSSDHEIQDALLLLASGKLSTAAAQRRATDFSWEKTARATLDYLSKCSS
;
A
#
# COMPACT_ATOMS: atom_id res chain seq x y z
N MET A 1 21.69 -19.26 8.78
CA MET A 1 21.71 -18.63 7.44
C MET A 1 20.69 -19.31 6.58
N ILE A 2 19.69 -18.58 6.14
CA ILE A 2 18.58 -19.06 5.28
C ILE A 2 18.70 -18.34 3.93
N ARG A 3 18.33 -19.05 2.85
CA ARG A 3 18.21 -18.43 1.52
C ARG A 3 16.74 -18.12 1.27
N ILE A 4 16.41 -16.83 1.27
CA ILE A 4 15.06 -16.30 1.15
C ILE A 4 14.81 -15.92 -0.31
N GLY A 5 13.81 -16.55 -0.94
CA GLY A 5 13.31 -16.13 -2.24
C GLY A 5 12.23 -15.05 -2.08
N VAL A 6 12.25 -14.02 -2.92
CA VAL A 6 11.20 -12.99 -2.96
C VAL A 6 10.57 -12.99 -4.35
N ASN A 7 9.28 -13.26 -4.42
CA ASN A 7 8.51 -13.29 -5.66
C ASN A 7 8.05 -11.89 -6.06
N ALA A 8 8.84 -11.20 -6.89
CA ALA A 8 8.54 -9.87 -7.40
C ALA A 8 8.02 -9.88 -8.86
N LEU A 9 7.51 -11.02 -9.35
CA LEU A 9 7.03 -11.16 -10.73
C LEU A 9 5.84 -10.24 -11.07
N TYR A 10 5.09 -9.80 -10.07
CA TYR A 10 3.91 -8.94 -10.25
C TYR A 10 4.27 -7.45 -10.45
N LEU A 11 5.50 -7.05 -10.14
CA LEU A 11 5.89 -5.65 -10.09
C LEU A 11 5.97 -5.04 -11.49
N ILE A 12 5.20 -3.99 -11.70
CA ILE A 12 5.29 -3.09 -12.85
C ILE A 12 5.67 -1.72 -12.28
N PRO A 13 6.87 -1.20 -12.57
CA PRO A 13 7.30 0.08 -12.03
C PRO A 13 6.29 1.21 -12.29
N GLY A 14 5.85 1.90 -11.24
CA GLY A 14 4.81 2.94 -11.29
C GLY A 14 3.39 2.43 -11.55
N GLY A 15 3.17 1.12 -11.74
CA GLY A 15 1.88 0.55 -12.14
C GLY A 15 1.09 -0.17 -11.05
N VAL A 16 1.72 -0.52 -9.92
CA VAL A 16 1.08 -1.34 -8.88
C VAL A 16 0.91 -0.63 -7.52
N GLY A 17 1.22 0.67 -7.45
CA GLY A 17 0.90 1.51 -6.30
C GLY A 17 1.51 1.05 -4.97
N GLY A 18 0.67 0.92 -3.93
CA GLY A 18 1.11 0.61 -2.57
C GLY A 18 1.91 -0.68 -2.41
N THR A 19 1.66 -1.70 -3.24
CA THR A 19 2.41 -2.97 -3.20
C THR A 19 3.85 -2.82 -3.70
N GLU A 20 4.12 -1.88 -4.62
CA GLU A 20 5.47 -1.52 -5.03
C GLU A 20 6.22 -0.80 -3.90
N ILE A 21 5.56 0.20 -3.29
CA ILE A 21 6.13 0.96 -2.17
C ILE A 21 6.49 0.00 -1.02
N TYR A 22 5.60 -0.93 -0.70
CA TYR A 22 5.85 -1.97 0.29
C TYR A 22 7.10 -2.79 -0.04
N LEU A 23 7.18 -3.36 -1.24
CA LEU A 23 8.29 -4.25 -1.60
C LEU A 23 9.63 -3.50 -1.63
N ARG A 24 9.68 -2.31 -2.23
CA ARG A 24 10.90 -1.49 -2.28
C ARG A 24 11.43 -1.15 -0.89
N ASN A 25 10.55 -0.70 0.00
CA ASN A 25 10.95 -0.32 1.34
C ASN A 25 11.27 -1.53 2.22
N LEU A 26 10.55 -2.64 2.07
CA LEU A 26 10.88 -3.88 2.77
C LEU A 26 12.26 -4.39 2.39
N LEU A 27 12.59 -4.44 1.08
CA LEU A 27 13.91 -4.89 0.63
C LEU A 27 15.03 -3.97 1.12
N ARG A 28 14.83 -2.64 1.10
CA ARG A 28 15.80 -1.67 1.63
C ARG A 28 16.03 -1.89 3.12
N ALA A 29 14.94 -2.00 3.89
CA ALA A 29 15.04 -2.21 5.33
C ALA A 29 15.67 -3.56 5.69
N LEU A 30 15.37 -4.63 4.95
CA LEU A 30 16.03 -5.93 5.12
C LEU A 30 17.54 -5.83 4.85
N ALA A 31 17.95 -5.07 3.85
CA ALA A 31 19.37 -4.85 3.51
C ALA A 31 20.13 -4.03 4.58
N GLU A 32 19.41 -3.24 5.38
CA GLU A 32 19.97 -2.49 6.50
C GLU A 32 20.14 -3.34 7.76
N ILE A 33 19.21 -4.28 8.03
CA ILE A 33 19.16 -5.01 9.30
C ILE A 33 19.73 -6.42 9.23
N ASP A 34 19.88 -7.00 8.03
CA ASP A 34 20.28 -8.41 7.86
C ASP A 34 21.43 -8.59 6.87
N ALA A 35 22.59 -8.95 7.40
CA ALA A 35 23.76 -9.31 6.63
C ALA A 35 24.01 -10.84 6.64
N VAL A 36 23.19 -11.64 7.31
CA VAL A 36 23.39 -13.07 7.53
C VAL A 36 22.69 -13.92 6.48
N ASN A 37 21.43 -13.59 6.16
CA ASN A 37 20.65 -14.36 5.20
C ASN A 37 20.91 -13.90 3.77
N GLN A 38 20.66 -14.80 2.81
CA GLN A 38 20.76 -14.50 1.38
C GLN A 38 19.37 -14.25 0.80
N TYR A 39 19.24 -13.22 -0.02
CA TYR A 39 18.01 -12.83 -0.67
C TYR A 39 18.11 -13.01 -2.19
N VAL A 40 17.20 -13.80 -2.75
CA VAL A 40 17.09 -14.00 -4.20
C VAL A 40 15.76 -13.42 -4.65
N VAL A 41 15.81 -12.27 -5.33
CA VAL A 41 14.62 -11.56 -5.78
C VAL A 41 14.30 -11.95 -7.22
N PHE A 42 13.22 -12.69 -7.44
CA PHE A 42 12.75 -13.10 -8.76
C PHE A 42 11.94 -11.96 -9.38
N THR A 43 12.48 -11.32 -10.41
CA THR A 43 11.87 -10.19 -11.10
C THR A 43 11.43 -10.55 -12.51
N ASN A 44 10.56 -9.73 -13.10
CA ASN A 44 10.12 -9.83 -14.49
C ASN A 44 10.98 -8.97 -15.43
N ARG A 45 10.57 -8.84 -16.71
CA ARG A 45 11.32 -8.06 -17.72
C ARG A 45 11.21 -6.55 -17.51
N GLU A 46 10.08 -6.07 -16.97
CA GLU A 46 9.80 -4.64 -16.77
C GLU A 46 10.52 -4.07 -15.53
N THR A 47 10.87 -4.93 -14.57
CA THR A 47 11.55 -4.49 -13.35
C THR A 47 13.00 -4.13 -13.62
N GLY A 48 13.39 -2.90 -13.27
CA GLY A 48 14.78 -2.42 -13.32
C GLY A 48 15.68 -3.05 -12.26
N ALA A 49 16.98 -2.71 -12.31
CA ALA A 49 17.95 -3.14 -11.31
C ALA A 49 17.80 -2.38 -9.97
N ASP A 50 17.14 -1.25 -9.98
CA ASP A 50 16.92 -0.35 -8.85
C ASP A 50 16.00 -0.91 -7.74
N LEU A 51 15.30 -2.01 -8.03
CA LEU A 51 14.46 -2.68 -7.02
C LEU A 51 15.29 -3.39 -5.96
N VAL A 52 16.38 -4.02 -6.37
CA VAL A 52 17.18 -4.89 -5.49
C VAL A 52 18.32 -4.08 -4.88
N PRO A 53 18.45 -4.04 -3.54
CA PRO A 53 19.54 -3.33 -2.89
C PRO A 53 20.91 -3.80 -3.36
N ASP A 54 21.84 -2.86 -3.56
CA ASP A 54 23.25 -3.16 -3.86
C ASP A 54 23.95 -3.62 -2.57
N ARG A 55 23.80 -4.91 -2.27
CA ARG A 55 24.38 -5.58 -1.11
C ARG A 55 24.84 -7.00 -1.52
N PRO A 56 25.95 -7.51 -0.97
CA PRO A 56 26.51 -8.82 -1.38
C PRO A 56 25.58 -10.00 -1.16
N ASN A 57 24.66 -9.88 -0.20
CA ASN A 57 23.68 -10.91 0.14
C ASN A 57 22.35 -10.78 -0.61
N PHE A 58 22.20 -9.81 -1.54
CA PHE A 58 21.04 -9.64 -2.40
C PHE A 58 21.36 -9.92 -3.87
N VAL A 59 20.56 -10.76 -4.51
CA VAL A 59 20.75 -11.14 -5.92
C VAL A 59 19.43 -11.01 -6.67
N GLN A 60 19.44 -10.28 -7.79
CA GLN A 60 18.32 -10.24 -8.73
C GLN A 60 18.39 -11.43 -9.69
N VAL A 61 17.29 -12.15 -9.82
CA VAL A 61 17.14 -13.23 -10.83
C VAL A 61 16.01 -12.86 -11.79
N LYS A 62 16.38 -12.27 -12.92
CA LYS A 62 15.42 -11.80 -13.93
C LYS A 62 14.78 -12.97 -14.66
N GLN A 63 13.46 -13.01 -14.68
CA GLN A 63 12.65 -14.01 -15.36
C GLN A 63 12.16 -13.47 -16.71
N ALA A 64 12.09 -14.36 -17.73
CA ALA A 64 11.75 -13.99 -19.10
C ALA A 64 10.23 -13.83 -19.32
N VAL A 65 9.54 -13.17 -18.40
CA VAL A 65 8.09 -12.94 -18.44
C VAL A 65 7.76 -11.46 -18.30
N ASN A 66 6.69 -11.01 -18.98
CA ASN A 66 6.17 -9.66 -18.83
C ASN A 66 5.05 -9.65 -17.79
N ALA A 67 5.14 -8.77 -16.79
CA ALA A 67 4.15 -8.63 -15.72
C ALA A 67 2.83 -8.03 -16.23
N ALA A 68 2.89 -7.14 -17.22
CA ALA A 68 1.73 -6.51 -17.82
C ALA A 68 0.75 -7.52 -18.46
N PHE A 69 1.26 -8.63 -18.99
CA PHE A 69 0.43 -9.70 -19.50
C PHE A 69 0.15 -10.74 -18.39
N ARG A 70 -0.86 -10.44 -17.58
CA ARG A 70 -1.24 -11.21 -16.39
C ARG A 70 -1.35 -12.73 -16.59
N PRO A 71 -2.00 -13.27 -17.64
CA PRO A 71 -2.11 -14.72 -17.83
C PRO A 71 -0.74 -15.40 -17.96
N ALA A 72 0.17 -14.87 -18.78
CA ALA A 72 1.51 -15.42 -18.93
C ALA A 72 2.30 -15.35 -17.62
N ARG A 73 2.21 -14.24 -16.87
CA ARG A 73 2.82 -14.09 -15.56
C ARG A 73 2.33 -15.16 -14.58
N MET A 74 1.01 -15.40 -14.53
CA MET A 74 0.43 -16.40 -13.62
C MET A 74 0.87 -17.82 -14.00
N LEU A 75 0.88 -18.16 -15.30
CA LEU A 75 1.42 -19.44 -15.76
C LEU A 75 2.91 -19.58 -15.42
N TRP A 76 3.70 -18.52 -15.60
CA TRP A 76 5.12 -18.51 -15.25
C TRP A 76 5.32 -18.73 -13.75
N GLU A 77 4.54 -18.07 -12.92
CA GLU A 77 4.56 -18.23 -11.47
C GLU A 77 4.25 -19.68 -11.05
N GLN A 78 3.32 -20.35 -11.74
CA GLN A 78 2.93 -21.72 -11.40
C GLN A 78 3.89 -22.78 -11.93
N PHE A 79 4.45 -22.61 -13.14
CA PHE A 79 5.17 -23.67 -13.82
C PHE A 79 6.67 -23.42 -13.95
N VAL A 80 7.13 -22.18 -14.00
CA VAL A 80 8.57 -21.86 -14.20
C VAL A 80 9.24 -21.42 -12.91
N LEU A 81 8.59 -20.59 -12.10
CA LEU A 81 9.13 -20.11 -10.83
C LEU A 81 9.55 -21.28 -9.88
N PRO A 82 8.79 -22.39 -9.74
CA PRO A 82 9.20 -23.51 -8.90
C PRO A 82 10.55 -24.13 -9.29
N PHE A 83 10.86 -24.20 -10.58
CA PHE A 83 12.18 -24.67 -11.04
C PHE A 83 13.30 -23.68 -10.70
N ALA A 84 13.02 -22.36 -10.83
CA ALA A 84 13.97 -21.34 -10.43
C ALA A 84 14.23 -21.38 -8.91
N ILE A 85 13.19 -21.54 -8.10
CA ILE A 85 13.27 -21.71 -6.64
C ILE A 85 14.19 -22.89 -6.29
N ARG A 86 13.97 -24.06 -6.92
CA ARG A 86 14.78 -25.24 -6.71
C ARG A 86 16.24 -25.05 -7.18
N LYS A 87 16.43 -24.47 -8.37
CA LYS A 87 17.77 -24.17 -8.94
C LYS A 87 18.58 -23.28 -8.02
N HIS A 88 17.95 -22.26 -7.43
CA HIS A 88 18.61 -21.34 -6.51
C HIS A 88 18.60 -21.81 -5.05
N ARG A 89 18.14 -23.04 -4.76
CA ARG A 89 18.12 -23.66 -3.42
C ARG A 89 17.46 -22.77 -2.38
N ILE A 90 16.29 -22.23 -2.73
CA ILE A 90 15.50 -21.35 -1.83
C ILE A 90 14.99 -22.18 -0.65
N GLY A 91 15.28 -21.72 0.57
CA GLY A 91 14.81 -22.35 1.82
C GLY A 91 13.44 -21.88 2.24
N VAL A 92 13.06 -20.62 1.90
CA VAL A 92 11.74 -20.04 2.17
C VAL A 92 11.39 -19.04 1.08
N LEU A 93 10.13 -19.02 0.64
CA LEU A 93 9.63 -18.06 -0.36
C LEU A 93 8.70 -17.05 0.28
N LEU A 94 8.97 -15.76 0.08
CA LEU A 94 8.08 -14.65 0.39
C LEU A 94 7.37 -14.20 -0.89
N ASN A 95 6.04 -14.14 -0.87
CA ASN A 95 5.19 -13.59 -1.93
C ASN A 95 4.57 -12.27 -1.45
N PRO A 96 5.15 -11.11 -1.78
CA PRO A 96 4.65 -9.82 -1.32
C PRO A 96 3.45 -9.30 -2.12
N GLY A 97 3.02 -9.99 -3.19
CA GLY A 97 1.99 -9.57 -4.14
C GLY A 97 0.76 -10.48 -4.23
N PHE A 98 0.22 -10.96 -3.11
CA PHE A 98 -1.02 -11.76 -3.01
C PHE A 98 -0.93 -13.19 -3.54
N THR A 99 -0.20 -13.46 -4.63
CA THR A 99 -0.14 -14.77 -5.29
C THR A 99 1.22 -15.43 -5.14
N GLY A 100 1.24 -16.75 -5.28
CA GLY A 100 2.44 -17.55 -5.29
C GLY A 100 2.23 -18.90 -5.95
N PRO A 101 3.29 -19.68 -6.22
CA PRO A 101 3.15 -20.99 -6.83
C PRO A 101 2.42 -21.97 -5.93
N VAL A 102 1.51 -22.77 -6.49
CA VAL A 102 0.75 -23.79 -5.75
C VAL A 102 1.70 -24.90 -5.23
N TRP A 103 2.76 -25.19 -5.97
CA TRP A 103 3.81 -26.14 -5.60
C TRP A 103 5.16 -25.42 -5.62
N CYS A 104 5.71 -25.19 -4.46
CA CYS A 104 6.91 -24.41 -4.29
C CYS A 104 8.16 -25.25 -3.97
N GLY A 105 8.01 -26.38 -3.26
CA GLY A 105 9.13 -27.20 -2.78
C GLY A 105 9.85 -26.63 -1.56
N CYS A 106 9.42 -25.49 -1.04
CA CYS A 106 9.86 -24.88 0.22
C CYS A 106 8.68 -24.20 0.93
N PRO A 107 8.77 -23.92 2.24
CA PRO A 107 7.78 -23.11 2.95
C PRO A 107 7.55 -21.77 2.26
N MET A 108 6.28 -21.39 2.15
CA MET A 108 5.84 -20.19 1.45
C MET A 108 5.07 -19.26 2.39
N PHE A 109 5.35 -17.98 2.31
CA PHE A 109 4.66 -16.92 3.08
C PHE A 109 4.08 -15.90 2.12
N THR A 110 2.82 -15.56 2.29
CA THR A 110 2.13 -14.64 1.38
C THR A 110 1.58 -13.44 2.14
N VAL A 111 1.86 -12.24 1.59
CA VAL A 111 1.41 -10.97 2.13
C VAL A 111 0.09 -10.57 1.47
N PHE A 112 -0.88 -10.20 2.29
CA PHE A 112 -2.17 -9.68 1.87
C PHE A 112 -2.29 -8.22 2.28
N HIS A 113 -2.43 -7.36 1.27
CA HIS A 113 -2.60 -5.93 1.46
C HIS A 113 -4.05 -5.54 1.69
N ASP A 114 -4.99 -6.30 1.14
CA ASP A 114 -6.44 -6.19 1.32
C ASP A 114 -7.15 -7.44 0.81
N LEU A 115 -8.47 -7.51 1.00
CA LEU A 115 -9.34 -8.47 0.34
C LEU A 115 -10.47 -7.76 -0.41
N GLN A 116 -10.14 -6.71 -1.18
CA GLN A 116 -11.10 -5.91 -1.94
C GLN A 116 -11.99 -6.78 -2.86
N HIS A 117 -11.44 -7.83 -3.46
CA HIS A 117 -12.18 -8.76 -4.31
C HIS A 117 -13.32 -9.51 -3.58
N LYS A 118 -13.27 -9.59 -2.24
CA LYS A 118 -14.32 -10.17 -1.38
C LYS A 118 -15.29 -9.12 -0.87
N ARG A 119 -14.77 -7.95 -0.47
CA ARG A 119 -15.56 -6.86 0.09
C ARG A 119 -16.32 -6.09 -1.00
N HIS A 120 -15.68 -5.91 -2.17
CA HIS A 120 -16.16 -5.10 -3.28
C HIS A 120 -15.96 -5.83 -4.62
N PRO A 121 -16.62 -7.01 -4.82
CA PRO A 121 -16.49 -7.76 -6.07
C PRO A 121 -16.97 -6.98 -7.30
N GLU A 122 -17.84 -5.98 -7.11
CA GLU A 122 -18.36 -5.08 -8.14
C GLU A 122 -17.27 -4.25 -8.84
N TYR A 123 -16.10 -4.07 -8.21
CA TYR A 123 -14.96 -3.33 -8.80
C TYR A 123 -14.08 -4.21 -9.71
N PHE A 124 -14.39 -5.50 -9.80
CA PHE A 124 -13.66 -6.46 -10.62
C PHE A 124 -14.46 -6.87 -11.85
N ARG A 125 -13.77 -7.15 -12.96
CA ARG A 125 -14.44 -7.69 -14.14
C ARG A 125 -14.98 -9.09 -13.83
N ARG A 126 -16.23 -9.37 -14.18
CA ARG A 126 -16.91 -10.63 -13.87
C ARG A 126 -16.15 -11.87 -14.37
N PHE A 127 -15.43 -11.76 -15.49
CA PHE A 127 -14.68 -12.89 -16.06
C PHE A 127 -13.32 -13.10 -15.38
N ASP A 128 -12.70 -12.06 -14.79
CA ASP A 128 -11.40 -12.15 -14.13
C ASP A 128 -11.54 -12.67 -12.69
N LEU A 129 -12.67 -12.37 -12.04
CA LEU A 129 -12.91 -12.63 -10.62
C LEU A 129 -12.82 -14.13 -10.23
N PRO A 130 -13.37 -15.11 -11.00
CA PRO A 130 -13.24 -16.53 -10.66
C PRO A 130 -11.79 -17.02 -10.66
N PHE A 131 -11.01 -16.62 -11.67
CA PHE A 131 -9.59 -16.96 -11.76
C PHE A 131 -8.79 -16.31 -10.62
N TRP A 132 -9.06 -15.04 -10.34
CA TRP A 132 -8.43 -14.32 -9.24
C TRP A 132 -8.73 -14.99 -7.90
N ASN A 133 -9.99 -15.31 -7.64
CA ASN A 133 -10.42 -16.04 -6.44
C ASN A 133 -9.72 -17.39 -6.30
N LEU A 134 -9.57 -18.15 -7.39
CA LEU A 134 -8.90 -19.46 -7.37
C LEU A 134 -7.42 -19.33 -6.99
N PHE A 135 -6.69 -18.41 -7.60
CA PHE A 135 -5.26 -18.22 -7.31
C PHE A 135 -5.00 -17.67 -5.93
N LEU A 136 -5.84 -16.75 -5.46
CA LEU A 136 -5.76 -16.24 -4.08
C LEU A 136 -6.08 -17.34 -3.07
N TRP A 137 -7.14 -18.11 -3.31
CA TRP A 137 -7.48 -19.26 -2.48
C TRP A 137 -6.32 -20.25 -2.42
N ALA A 138 -5.74 -20.59 -3.57
CA ALA A 138 -4.61 -21.52 -3.64
C ALA A 138 -3.39 -20.97 -2.89
N ALA A 139 -3.04 -19.70 -3.07
CA ALA A 139 -1.95 -19.05 -2.34
C ALA A 139 -2.18 -19.08 -0.83
N ILE A 140 -3.42 -18.79 -0.38
CA ILE A 140 -3.81 -18.82 1.03
C ILE A 140 -3.68 -20.22 1.61
N GLN A 141 -4.22 -21.25 0.91
CA GLN A 141 -4.20 -22.62 1.42
C GLN A 141 -2.80 -23.25 1.41
N ARG A 142 -1.97 -22.89 0.44
CA ARG A 142 -0.62 -23.44 0.28
C ARG A 142 0.45 -22.71 1.09
N SER A 143 0.17 -21.49 1.52
CA SER A 143 1.10 -20.75 2.37
C SER A 143 1.23 -21.39 3.76
N ARG A 144 2.47 -21.59 4.19
CA ARG A 144 2.80 -21.99 5.57
C ARG A 144 2.35 -20.91 6.56
N GLY A 145 2.54 -19.64 6.19
CA GLY A 145 2.11 -18.49 6.96
C GLY A 145 1.54 -17.38 6.07
N LEU A 146 0.59 -16.63 6.63
CA LEU A 146 0.00 -15.46 6.00
C LEU A 146 0.42 -14.22 6.78
N ILE A 147 0.74 -13.15 6.07
CA ILE A 147 1.01 -11.83 6.62
C ILE A 147 -0.13 -10.91 6.18
N ALA A 148 -0.77 -10.25 7.13
CA ALA A 148 -1.75 -9.21 6.88
C ALA A 148 -1.17 -7.85 7.27
N VAL A 149 -1.43 -6.83 6.48
CA VAL A 149 -0.87 -5.48 6.71
C VAL A 149 -1.62 -4.69 7.78
N SER A 150 -2.79 -5.18 8.19
CA SER A 150 -3.62 -4.64 9.28
C SER A 150 -4.44 -5.73 9.94
N GLN A 151 -4.98 -5.43 11.13
CA GLN A 151 -5.92 -6.33 11.81
C GLN A 151 -7.18 -6.54 10.96
N ALA A 152 -7.69 -5.47 10.31
CA ALA A 152 -8.83 -5.58 9.42
C ALA A 152 -8.61 -6.58 8.28
N THR A 153 -7.42 -6.57 7.66
CA THR A 153 -7.06 -7.56 6.62
C THR A 153 -6.91 -8.97 7.22
N ALA A 154 -6.39 -9.11 8.43
CA ALA A 154 -6.29 -10.40 9.12
C ALA A 154 -7.68 -10.98 9.45
N ASP A 155 -8.60 -10.13 9.91
CA ASP A 155 -9.98 -10.50 10.19
C ASP A 155 -10.72 -10.94 8.92
N ASP A 156 -10.49 -10.27 7.80
CA ASP A 156 -11.02 -10.67 6.50
C ASP A 156 -10.46 -12.03 6.03
N LEU A 157 -9.17 -12.29 6.20
CA LEU A 157 -8.58 -13.61 5.91
C LEU A 157 -9.22 -14.72 6.75
N LYS A 158 -9.46 -14.45 8.03
CA LYS A 158 -10.15 -15.38 8.92
C LYS A 158 -11.61 -15.57 8.51
N LEU A 159 -12.32 -14.48 8.20
CA LEU A 159 -13.74 -14.52 7.82
C LEU A 159 -13.97 -15.29 6.51
N TYR A 160 -13.22 -14.97 5.44
CA TYR A 160 -13.49 -15.48 4.11
C TYR A 160 -12.79 -16.80 3.79
N TYR A 161 -11.70 -17.13 4.49
CA TYR A 161 -10.86 -18.29 4.20
C TYR A 161 -10.57 -19.19 5.39
N GLY A 162 -11.02 -18.83 6.59
CA GLY A 162 -10.79 -19.61 7.82
C GLY A 162 -9.30 -19.66 8.24
N ARG A 163 -8.44 -18.75 7.74
CA ARG A 163 -7.01 -18.75 7.99
C ARG A 163 -6.59 -17.54 8.82
N CYS A 164 -5.85 -17.81 9.89
CA CYS A 164 -5.22 -16.75 10.68
C CYS A 164 -3.96 -16.21 9.95
N ALA A 165 -3.72 -14.91 10.09
CA ALA A 165 -2.55 -14.22 9.57
C ALA A 165 -1.80 -13.52 10.70
N CYS A 166 -0.48 -13.38 10.54
CA CYS A 166 0.34 -12.51 11.38
C CYS A 166 0.16 -11.07 10.91
N VAL A 167 -0.22 -10.16 11.80
CA VAL A 167 -0.31 -8.74 11.46
C VAL A 167 1.08 -8.13 11.50
N ILE A 168 1.53 -7.61 10.35
CA ILE A 168 2.80 -6.88 10.22
C ILE A 168 2.49 -5.60 9.45
N HIS A 169 2.45 -4.48 10.17
CA HIS A 169 2.14 -3.17 9.61
C HIS A 169 3.22 -2.69 8.63
N HIS A 170 2.81 -1.85 7.69
CA HIS A 170 3.76 -1.08 6.88
C HIS A 170 4.50 -0.06 7.73
N GLY A 171 5.68 0.34 7.27
CA GLY A 171 6.38 1.51 7.80
C GLY A 171 6.06 2.77 7.00
N VAL A 172 6.59 3.89 7.47
CA VAL A 172 6.64 5.17 6.78
C VAL A 172 8.09 5.58 6.53
N GLU A 173 8.34 6.26 5.43
CA GLU A 173 9.69 6.70 5.06
C GLU A 173 10.16 7.88 5.93
N ARG A 174 11.45 7.91 6.27
CA ARG A 174 12.05 8.95 7.12
C ARG A 174 11.88 10.36 6.57
N GLN A 175 11.89 10.49 5.24
CA GLN A 175 11.69 11.74 4.53
C GLN A 175 10.41 12.48 4.93
N PHE A 176 9.33 11.76 5.26
CA PHE A 176 8.11 12.40 5.75
C PHE A 176 8.29 13.08 7.10
N PHE A 177 9.07 12.51 8.00
CA PHE A 177 9.39 13.17 9.29
C PHE A 177 10.27 14.40 9.10
N GLU A 178 11.16 14.39 8.10
CA GLU A 178 12.01 15.55 7.77
C GLU A 178 11.17 16.72 7.24
N ILE A 179 10.11 16.44 6.48
CA ILE A 179 9.16 17.45 5.99
C ILE A 179 8.55 18.24 7.15
N SER A 180 8.22 17.59 8.25
CA SER A 180 7.60 18.24 9.41
C SER A 180 8.44 19.35 10.03
N GLN A 181 9.76 19.29 9.88
CA GLN A 181 10.70 20.28 10.38
C GLN A 181 10.82 21.51 9.49
N HIS A 182 10.45 21.38 8.20
CA HIS A 182 10.64 22.39 7.17
C HIS A 182 9.38 22.56 6.31
N ARG A 183 8.24 22.87 6.96
CA ARG A 183 6.97 23.11 6.28
C ARG A 183 6.98 24.43 5.52
N GLY A 184 6.54 24.40 4.25
CA GLY A 184 6.41 25.58 3.39
C GLY A 184 5.11 26.38 3.61
N PRO A 185 4.76 27.31 2.70
CA PRO A 185 3.46 27.95 2.65
C PRO A 185 2.35 26.89 2.61
N ARG A 186 1.24 27.17 3.31
CA ARG A 186 0.14 26.23 3.50
C ARG A 186 -1.12 26.84 2.90
N ASP A 187 -1.39 26.52 1.64
CA ASP A 187 -2.44 27.19 0.85
C ASP A 187 -3.45 26.23 0.20
N TYR A 188 -3.29 24.91 0.38
CA TYR A 188 -4.21 23.92 -0.18
C TYR A 188 -4.43 22.72 0.75
N LEU A 189 -5.57 22.07 0.57
CA LEU A 189 -5.83 20.74 1.11
C LEU A 189 -5.29 19.68 0.14
N LEU A 190 -4.71 18.61 0.66
CA LEU A 190 -4.13 17.52 -0.12
C LEU A 190 -4.95 16.25 0.04
N CYS A 191 -5.19 15.54 -1.07
CA CYS A 191 -5.70 14.18 -1.11
C CYS A 191 -4.80 13.31 -2.00
N VAL A 192 -4.23 12.25 -1.45
CA VAL A 192 -3.37 11.31 -2.19
C VAL A 192 -4.13 10.01 -2.41
N ALA A 193 -4.71 9.83 -3.60
CA ALA A 193 -5.55 8.70 -3.90
C ALA A 193 -5.60 8.39 -5.40
N THR A 194 -5.62 7.11 -5.75
CA THR A 194 -5.96 6.66 -7.12
C THR A 194 -7.42 6.98 -7.42
N THR A 195 -7.77 7.24 -8.69
CA THR A 195 -9.15 7.53 -9.08
C THR A 195 -10.00 6.25 -9.20
N HIS A 196 -10.01 5.43 -8.14
CA HIS A 196 -10.88 4.26 -8.01
C HIS A 196 -12.13 4.58 -7.18
N PRO A 197 -13.26 3.89 -7.40
CA PRO A 197 -14.53 4.18 -6.72
C PRO A 197 -14.43 4.17 -5.19
N HIS A 198 -13.72 3.20 -4.59
CA HIS A 198 -13.57 3.10 -3.14
C HIS A 198 -12.78 4.26 -2.51
N LYS A 199 -12.06 5.06 -3.30
CA LYS A 199 -11.39 6.28 -2.81
C LYS A 199 -12.35 7.44 -2.61
N ASN A 200 -13.61 7.30 -3.05
CA ASN A 200 -14.72 8.21 -2.77
C ASN A 200 -14.49 9.67 -3.22
N LEU A 201 -13.62 9.85 -4.24
CA LEU A 201 -13.29 11.19 -4.72
C LEU A 201 -14.47 11.91 -5.35
N GLN A 202 -15.42 11.18 -6.00
CA GLN A 202 -16.63 11.81 -6.55
C GLN A 202 -17.44 12.51 -5.48
N ARG A 203 -17.60 11.88 -4.29
CA ARG A 203 -18.33 12.50 -3.18
C ARG A 203 -17.54 13.69 -2.62
N LEU A 204 -16.24 13.52 -2.41
CA LEU A 204 -15.37 14.62 -1.94
C LEU A 204 -15.51 15.85 -2.84
N LEU A 205 -15.39 15.69 -4.17
CA LEU A 205 -15.45 16.80 -5.10
C LEU A 205 -16.83 17.45 -5.14
N ARG A 206 -17.93 16.67 -5.09
CA ARG A 206 -19.29 17.21 -5.02
C ARG A 206 -19.51 18.03 -3.75
N VAL A 207 -19.06 17.54 -2.61
CA VAL A 207 -19.16 18.28 -1.33
C VAL A 207 -18.31 19.54 -1.36
N HIS A 208 -17.07 19.42 -1.84
CA HIS A 208 -16.14 20.56 -1.95
C HIS A 208 -16.72 21.68 -2.83
N ALA A 209 -17.37 21.35 -3.94
CA ALA A 209 -17.99 22.33 -4.84
C ALA A 209 -19.19 23.07 -4.23
N GLN A 210 -19.77 22.59 -3.12
CA GLN A 210 -20.87 23.25 -2.40
C GLN A 210 -20.38 24.24 -1.33
N ILE A 211 -19.08 24.26 -1.04
CA ILE A 211 -18.51 25.14 -0.02
C ILE A 211 -18.27 26.52 -0.67
N GLU A 212 -18.88 27.54 -0.10
CA GLU A 212 -18.60 28.93 -0.47
C GLU A 212 -17.14 29.29 -0.09
N ASN A 213 -16.38 29.84 -1.02
CA ASN A 213 -14.95 30.11 -0.85
C ASN A 213 -14.16 28.85 -0.44
N ALA A 214 -14.44 27.71 -1.09
CA ALA A 214 -13.78 26.45 -0.84
C ALA A 214 -12.25 26.59 -0.87
N PRO A 215 -11.51 25.97 0.07
CA PRO A 215 -10.06 25.97 0.03
C PRO A 215 -9.58 25.22 -1.22
N ARG A 216 -8.46 25.66 -1.81
CA ARG A 216 -7.85 24.94 -2.92
C ARG A 216 -7.60 23.46 -2.53
N LEU A 217 -7.98 22.53 -3.40
CA LEU A 217 -7.82 21.09 -3.19
C LEU A 217 -6.92 20.51 -4.26
N VAL A 218 -5.81 19.88 -3.86
CA VAL A 218 -4.90 19.14 -4.75
C VAL A 218 -5.14 17.66 -4.56
N VAL A 219 -5.51 16.98 -5.63
CA VAL A 219 -5.71 15.52 -5.66
C VAL A 219 -4.63 14.89 -6.55
N THR A 220 -3.81 14.00 -5.98
CA THR A 220 -2.75 13.32 -6.70
C THR A 220 -2.88 11.80 -6.61
N GLY A 221 -2.55 11.09 -7.68
CA GLY A 221 -2.53 9.63 -7.73
C GLY A 221 -2.75 9.06 -9.13
N VAL A 222 -2.54 7.76 -9.26
CA VAL A 222 -2.67 7.06 -10.54
C VAL A 222 -4.11 7.08 -11.05
N ARG A 223 -4.27 7.25 -12.34
CA ARG A 223 -5.55 7.20 -13.05
C ARG A 223 -6.18 5.81 -12.95
N GLY A 224 -7.37 5.73 -12.35
CA GLY A 224 -8.16 4.50 -12.19
C GLY A 224 -9.47 4.53 -12.98
N PHE A 225 -10.37 3.62 -12.66
CA PHE A 225 -11.61 3.39 -13.42
C PHE A 225 -12.60 4.57 -13.39
N ALA A 226 -12.62 5.38 -12.32
CA ALA A 226 -13.52 6.52 -12.17
C ALA A 226 -12.90 7.85 -12.65
N ALA A 227 -11.75 7.83 -13.33
CA ALA A 227 -10.99 9.05 -13.67
C ALA A 227 -11.82 10.07 -14.47
N ARG A 228 -12.56 9.62 -15.52
CA ARG A 228 -13.36 10.52 -16.36
C ARG A 228 -14.46 11.25 -15.59
N GLU A 229 -15.13 10.53 -14.69
CA GLU A 229 -16.19 11.11 -13.85
C GLU A 229 -15.59 12.10 -12.85
N ILE A 230 -14.46 11.75 -12.22
CA ILE A 230 -13.75 12.63 -11.29
C ILE A 230 -13.29 13.92 -11.99
N GLU A 231 -12.72 13.81 -13.19
CA GLU A 231 -12.30 14.94 -14.02
C GLU A 231 -13.48 15.88 -14.36
N SER A 232 -14.66 15.34 -14.61
CA SER A 232 -15.86 16.14 -14.92
C SER A 232 -16.44 16.86 -13.68
N LEU A 233 -16.08 16.46 -12.48
CA LEU A 233 -16.53 17.07 -11.21
C LEU A 233 -15.54 18.10 -10.65
N ALA A 234 -14.35 18.21 -11.23
CA ALA A 234 -13.33 19.15 -10.76
C ALA A 234 -13.74 20.58 -11.09
N SER A 235 -13.81 21.44 -10.05
CA SER A 235 -14.00 22.88 -10.17
C SER A 235 -12.66 23.60 -10.35
N ASP A 236 -12.67 24.91 -10.60
CA ASP A 236 -11.45 25.74 -10.73
C ASP A 236 -10.57 25.74 -9.47
N CYS A 237 -11.15 25.41 -8.30
CA CYS A 237 -10.44 25.28 -7.02
C CYS A 237 -9.84 23.88 -6.80
N VAL A 238 -10.02 22.94 -7.75
CA VAL A 238 -9.53 21.54 -7.65
C VAL A 238 -8.47 21.28 -8.71
N GLU A 239 -7.27 20.92 -8.26
CA GLU A 239 -6.18 20.50 -9.13
C GLU A 239 -6.04 18.97 -9.10
N LEU A 240 -6.16 18.33 -10.27
CA LEU A 240 -5.92 16.90 -10.45
C LEU A 240 -4.55 16.71 -11.12
N THR A 241 -3.51 16.37 -10.34
CA THR A 241 -2.14 16.27 -10.89
C THR A 241 -1.88 14.97 -11.63
N GLY A 242 -2.70 13.94 -11.42
CA GLY A 242 -2.39 12.58 -11.85
C GLY A 242 -1.24 11.96 -11.05
N TRP A 243 -0.55 10.99 -11.65
CA TRP A 243 0.64 10.39 -11.04
C TRP A 243 1.82 11.38 -11.08
N ILE A 244 2.52 11.48 -9.97
CA ILE A 244 3.71 12.33 -9.83
C ILE A 244 4.88 11.53 -9.24
N PRO A 245 6.14 11.92 -9.51
CA PRO A 245 7.31 11.35 -8.84
C PRO A 245 7.29 11.55 -7.33
N ARG A 246 8.02 10.69 -6.59
CA ARG A 246 8.06 10.69 -5.13
C ARG A 246 8.54 12.03 -4.55
N GLU A 247 9.52 12.65 -5.18
CA GLU A 247 10.06 13.95 -4.78
C GLU A 247 9.00 15.05 -4.84
N GLN A 248 8.18 15.06 -5.89
CA GLN A 248 7.07 16.01 -6.01
C GLN A 248 5.97 15.73 -4.97
N LEU A 249 5.75 14.45 -4.63
CA LEU A 249 4.82 14.10 -3.57
C LEU A 249 5.27 14.64 -2.21
N TYR A 250 6.56 14.58 -1.90
CA TYR A 250 7.11 15.20 -0.68
C TYR A 250 6.85 16.71 -0.65
N GLU A 251 7.02 17.42 -1.79
CA GLU A 251 6.70 18.84 -1.86
C GLU A 251 5.20 19.13 -1.63
N LEU A 252 4.31 18.28 -2.16
CA LEU A 252 2.88 18.42 -1.89
C LEU A 252 2.55 18.26 -0.40
N TYR A 253 3.15 17.30 0.28
CA TYR A 253 2.96 17.19 1.74
C TYR A 253 3.57 18.38 2.49
N ARG A 254 4.68 18.95 2.01
CA ARG A 254 5.33 20.12 2.62
C ARG A 254 4.45 21.37 2.57
N GLY A 255 3.77 21.61 1.46
CA GLY A 255 2.89 22.76 1.23
C GLY A 255 1.44 22.57 1.65
N ALA A 256 1.03 21.38 2.07
CA ALA A 256 -0.38 21.12 2.40
C ALA A 256 -0.80 21.80 3.71
N LEU A 257 -1.92 22.54 3.70
CA LEU A 257 -2.59 23.08 4.88
C LEU A 257 -3.20 21.97 5.72
N GLY A 258 -3.80 20.96 5.06
CA GLY A 258 -4.39 19.79 5.66
C GLY A 258 -4.46 18.63 4.67
N PHE A 259 -4.70 17.44 5.18
CA PHE A 259 -4.80 16.20 4.40
C PHE A 259 -6.18 15.59 4.62
N ILE A 260 -6.93 15.35 3.53
CA ILE A 260 -8.24 14.70 3.57
C ILE A 260 -8.20 13.35 2.88
N TYR A 261 -8.80 12.32 3.50
CA TYR A 261 -8.79 10.96 2.94
C TYR A 261 -10.15 10.28 3.10
N PRO A 262 -11.06 10.40 2.11
CA PRO A 262 -12.45 9.98 2.20
C PRO A 262 -12.70 8.53 1.80
N SER A 263 -11.69 7.69 1.76
CA SER A 263 -11.76 6.31 1.28
C SER A 263 -12.77 5.47 2.06
N THR A 264 -13.61 4.70 1.36
CA THR A 264 -14.60 3.80 1.98
C THR A 264 -14.03 2.41 2.27
N PHE A 265 -12.90 2.07 1.69
CA PHE A 265 -12.23 0.79 1.87
C PHE A 265 -10.71 0.94 1.73
N GLU A 266 -9.97 0.36 2.67
CA GLU A 266 -8.50 0.29 2.70
C GLU A 266 -8.03 -1.03 3.30
N GLY A 267 -6.85 -1.46 2.88
CA GLY A 267 -6.16 -2.53 3.58
C GLY A 267 -5.25 -2.02 4.70
N PHE A 268 -4.69 -0.80 4.54
CA PHE A 268 -3.84 -0.15 5.53
C PHE A 268 -4.07 1.35 5.63
N GLY A 269 -3.71 2.13 4.61
CA GLY A 269 -3.86 3.58 4.62
C GLY A 269 -2.53 4.33 4.66
N MET A 270 -1.54 3.90 3.86
CA MET A 270 -0.23 4.56 3.81
C MET A 270 -0.29 6.09 3.66
N PRO A 271 -1.17 6.69 2.81
CA PRO A 271 -1.20 8.14 2.68
C PRO A 271 -1.58 8.88 3.97
N VAL A 272 -2.44 8.28 4.81
CA VAL A 272 -2.78 8.83 6.13
C VAL A 272 -1.55 8.81 7.04
N LEU A 273 -0.83 7.70 7.07
CA LEU A 273 0.40 7.56 7.86
C LEU A 273 1.50 8.53 7.38
N GLU A 274 1.63 8.73 6.06
CA GLU A 274 2.55 9.69 5.45
C GLU A 274 2.22 11.12 5.87
N ALA A 275 0.94 11.51 5.82
CA ALA A 275 0.48 12.82 6.27
C ALA A 275 0.74 13.06 7.77
N MET A 276 0.47 12.05 8.61
CA MET A 276 0.76 12.10 10.04
C MET A 276 2.26 12.32 10.30
N ALA A 277 3.13 11.56 9.64
CA ALA A 277 4.58 11.66 9.76
C ALA A 277 5.09 13.04 9.29
N ALA A 278 4.52 13.57 8.19
CA ALA A 278 4.85 14.89 7.65
C ALA A 278 4.33 16.05 8.52
N GLY A 279 3.62 15.78 9.63
CA GLY A 279 3.06 16.80 10.49
C GLY A 279 1.97 17.63 9.79
N VAL A 280 1.25 17.03 8.84
CA VAL A 280 0.07 17.63 8.18
C VAL A 280 -1.17 17.33 9.03
N PRO A 281 -2.05 18.30 9.32
CA PRO A 281 -3.34 18.04 9.93
C PRO A 281 -4.15 17.05 9.09
N VAL A 282 -4.68 15.98 9.70
CA VAL A 282 -5.35 14.90 9.00
C VAL A 282 -6.82 14.81 9.38
N ALA A 283 -7.68 14.71 8.35
CA ALA A 283 -9.05 14.23 8.47
C ALA A 283 -9.22 13.01 7.53
N CYS A 284 -9.73 11.91 8.05
CA CYS A 284 -9.91 10.70 7.26
C CYS A 284 -11.19 9.95 7.64
N SER A 285 -11.60 9.06 6.75
CA SER A 285 -12.76 8.19 6.97
C SER A 285 -12.64 7.36 8.23
N ASP A 286 -13.76 7.21 8.93
CA ASP A 286 -13.90 6.35 10.10
C ASP A 286 -14.08 4.89 9.67
N ILE A 287 -12.98 4.26 9.25
CA ILE A 287 -12.93 2.84 8.88
C ILE A 287 -11.85 2.11 9.69
N PRO A 288 -12.02 0.80 9.93
CA PRO A 288 -11.14 0.05 10.83
C PRO A 288 -9.64 0.18 10.54
N PRO A 289 -9.12 0.08 9.30
CA PRO A 289 -7.69 0.20 9.05
C PRO A 289 -7.13 1.60 9.39
N LEU A 290 -7.90 2.66 9.13
CA LEU A 290 -7.47 4.02 9.42
C LEU A 290 -7.49 4.31 10.94
N ARG A 291 -8.48 3.77 11.67
CA ARG A 291 -8.48 3.80 13.14
C ARG A 291 -7.30 3.05 13.74
N GLU A 292 -6.96 1.90 13.18
CA GLU A 292 -5.81 1.10 13.63
C GLU A 292 -4.50 1.88 13.54
N ILE A 293 -4.28 2.59 12.43
CA ILE A 293 -3.08 3.40 12.21
C ILE A 293 -3.09 4.65 13.09
N ALA A 294 -4.15 5.43 13.01
CA ALA A 294 -4.18 6.76 13.60
C ALA A 294 -4.63 6.77 15.08
N GLY A 295 -5.28 5.72 15.57
CA GLY A 295 -5.84 5.71 16.91
C GLY A 295 -6.90 6.80 17.07
N SER A 296 -6.69 7.73 18.00
CA SER A 296 -7.54 8.91 18.23
C SER A 296 -6.84 10.24 17.90
N THR A 297 -5.77 10.20 17.09
CA THR A 297 -4.87 11.34 16.91
C THR A 297 -5.21 12.24 15.71
N VAL A 298 -6.22 11.87 14.92
CA VAL A 298 -6.68 12.58 13.74
C VAL A 298 -8.19 12.83 13.83
N HIS A 299 -8.73 13.68 12.96
CA HIS A 299 -10.17 13.86 12.84
C HIS A 299 -10.77 12.76 11.97
N PHE A 300 -11.77 12.04 12.50
CA PHE A 300 -12.49 11.00 11.76
C PHE A 300 -13.88 11.52 11.33
N PHE A 301 -14.33 11.07 10.16
CA PHE A 301 -15.65 11.34 9.62
C PHE A 301 -16.26 10.12 8.94
N ASP A 302 -17.58 10.03 8.92
CA ASP A 302 -18.28 9.01 8.13
C ASP A 302 -18.14 9.33 6.64
N PRO A 303 -17.47 8.45 5.84
CA PRO A 303 -17.31 8.68 4.40
C PRO A 303 -18.62 8.66 3.61
N SER A 304 -19.74 8.27 4.22
CA SER A 304 -21.07 8.29 3.62
C SER A 304 -21.85 9.60 3.93
N SER A 305 -21.36 10.43 4.85
CA SER A 305 -21.98 11.68 5.27
C SER A 305 -21.39 12.90 4.56
N ASP A 306 -22.17 13.53 3.68
CA ASP A 306 -21.73 14.75 2.98
C ASP A 306 -21.46 15.89 3.98
N HIS A 307 -22.27 15.98 5.04
CA HIS A 307 -22.12 16.99 6.09
C HIS A 307 -20.79 16.82 6.86
N GLU A 308 -20.45 15.58 7.26
CA GLU A 308 -19.20 15.35 7.99
C GLU A 308 -17.96 15.56 7.12
N ILE A 309 -18.04 15.24 5.82
CA ILE A 309 -16.98 15.55 4.86
C ILE A 309 -16.80 17.07 4.73
N GLN A 310 -17.92 17.84 4.66
CA GLN A 310 -17.88 19.30 4.62
C GLN A 310 -17.25 19.88 5.88
N ASP A 311 -17.67 19.42 7.05
CA ASP A 311 -17.12 19.86 8.34
C ASP A 311 -15.61 19.56 8.43
N ALA A 312 -15.19 18.39 7.96
CA ALA A 312 -13.78 18.01 7.92
C ALA A 312 -12.95 18.94 7.01
N LEU A 313 -13.48 19.30 5.82
CA LEU A 313 -12.83 20.25 4.91
C LEU A 313 -12.67 21.64 5.56
N LEU A 314 -13.73 22.16 6.18
CA LEU A 314 -13.71 23.45 6.88
C LEU A 314 -12.80 23.44 8.11
N LEU A 315 -12.80 22.34 8.86
CA LEU A 315 -11.93 22.16 10.02
C LEU A 315 -10.45 22.16 9.60
N LEU A 316 -10.09 21.43 8.53
CA LEU A 316 -8.73 21.44 7.97
C LEU A 316 -8.33 22.84 7.50
N ALA A 317 -9.23 23.54 6.78
CA ALA A 317 -8.99 24.89 6.29
C ALA A 317 -8.78 25.91 7.43
N SER A 318 -9.38 25.68 8.60
CA SER A 318 -9.22 26.55 9.77
C SER A 318 -7.79 26.53 10.36
N GLY A 319 -6.97 25.54 10.03
CA GLY A 319 -5.61 25.36 10.58
C GLY A 319 -5.55 25.05 12.08
N LYS A 320 -6.67 24.73 12.73
CA LYS A 320 -6.77 24.56 14.19
C LYS A 320 -6.39 23.16 14.69
N LEU A 321 -6.25 22.17 13.82
CA LEU A 321 -5.93 20.80 14.21
C LEU A 321 -4.46 20.67 14.63
N SER A 322 -4.22 20.10 15.81
CA SER A 322 -2.88 19.78 16.29
C SER A 322 -2.36 18.50 15.62
N THR A 323 -1.09 18.49 15.22
CA THR A 323 -0.44 17.36 14.55
C THR A 323 0.50 16.56 15.47
N ALA A 324 0.83 17.10 16.65
CA ALA A 324 1.87 16.52 17.50
C ALA A 324 1.57 15.08 17.97
N ALA A 325 0.31 14.77 18.28
CA ALA A 325 -0.09 13.42 18.69
C ALA A 325 -0.05 12.45 17.50
N ALA A 326 -0.52 12.85 16.33
CA ALA A 326 -0.49 12.08 15.11
C ALA A 326 0.94 11.78 14.66
N GLN A 327 1.81 12.77 14.73
CA GLN A 327 3.21 12.62 14.37
C GLN A 327 3.95 11.67 15.32
N ARG A 328 3.72 11.77 16.65
CA ARG A 328 4.24 10.78 17.60
C ARG A 328 3.74 9.37 17.29
N ARG A 329 2.42 9.23 16.99
CA ARG A 329 1.85 7.93 16.63
C ARG A 329 2.51 7.35 15.38
N ALA A 330 2.82 8.17 14.37
CA ALA A 330 3.50 7.71 13.16
C ALA A 330 4.89 7.10 13.43
N THR A 331 5.59 7.46 14.50
CA THR A 331 6.88 6.84 14.86
C THR A 331 6.78 5.37 15.27
N ASP A 332 5.58 4.88 15.57
CA ASP A 332 5.37 3.47 15.85
C ASP A 332 5.52 2.59 14.60
N PHE A 333 5.42 3.20 13.41
CA PHE A 333 5.42 2.53 12.11
C PHE A 333 6.72 2.81 11.36
N SER A 334 7.66 1.87 11.38
CA SER A 334 8.91 1.98 10.63
C SER A 334 9.15 0.75 9.78
N TRP A 335 9.78 0.95 8.61
CA TRP A 335 10.15 -0.15 7.73
C TRP A 335 11.16 -1.10 8.38
N GLU A 336 11.96 -0.62 9.33
CA GLU A 336 12.83 -1.48 10.14
C GLU A 336 12.02 -2.47 10.98
N LYS A 337 10.97 -2.00 11.67
CA LYS A 337 10.05 -2.87 12.45
C LYS A 337 9.35 -3.88 11.53
N THR A 338 8.87 -3.41 10.37
CA THR A 338 8.24 -4.26 9.35
C THR A 338 9.20 -5.37 8.88
N ALA A 339 10.44 -5.00 8.55
CA ALA A 339 11.45 -5.94 8.08
C ALA A 339 11.85 -6.95 9.16
N ARG A 340 12.07 -6.49 10.40
CA ARG A 340 12.41 -7.34 11.54
C ARG A 340 11.29 -8.33 11.85
N ALA A 341 10.05 -7.87 11.95
CA ALA A 341 8.90 -8.74 12.19
C ALA A 341 8.68 -9.76 11.05
N THR A 342 8.91 -9.34 9.79
CA THR A 342 8.83 -10.25 8.64
C THR A 342 9.91 -11.33 8.72
N LEU A 343 11.17 -10.96 8.98
CA LEU A 343 12.28 -11.89 9.11
C LEU A 343 12.07 -12.88 10.25
N ASP A 344 11.63 -12.40 11.40
CA ASP A 344 11.33 -13.24 12.57
C ASP A 344 10.22 -14.25 12.26
N TYR A 345 9.15 -13.81 11.56
CA TYR A 345 8.06 -14.69 11.20
C TYR A 345 8.50 -15.76 10.19
N LEU A 346 9.26 -15.39 9.17
CA LEU A 346 9.84 -16.35 8.21
C LEU A 346 10.73 -17.38 8.90
N SER A 347 11.55 -16.95 9.86
CA SER A 347 12.50 -17.81 10.56
C SER A 347 11.82 -18.81 11.50
N LYS A 348 10.84 -18.36 12.29
CA LYS A 348 10.10 -19.20 13.26
C LYS A 348 9.29 -20.33 12.62
N CYS A 349 8.78 -20.09 11.43
CA CYS A 349 7.93 -21.07 10.74
C CYS A 349 8.67 -21.88 9.67
N SER A 350 9.97 -21.66 9.48
CA SER A 350 10.81 -22.43 8.53
C SER A 350 11.47 -23.66 9.18
N SER A 351 11.51 -23.71 10.50
CA SER A 351 11.89 -24.86 11.32
C SER A 351 10.66 -25.74 11.60
#